data_9c85a196eeee2c1ace1c5343b6782474
#
_entry.id   9c85a196eeee2c1ace1c5343b6782474
#
_cell.length_a   1.000
_cell.length_b   1.000
_cell.length_c   1.000
_cell.angle_alpha   90.00
_cell.angle_beta   90.00
_cell.angle_gamma   90.00
#
_symmetry.space_group_name_H-M   'P 1'
#
loop_
_entity.id
_entity.type
_entity.pdbx_description
1 polymer ?
#
loop_
_entity_poly.entity_id
_entity_poly.type
_entity_poly.pdbx_seq_one_letter_code
_entity_poly.pdbx_strand_id
1 'polypeptide(L)'
;MHNLIQNQVQLVLGVVVCYVCVSLLMQTRSDFRFIIPYVEFAKDVKGLKPCILDTSVVIDGRIADVVETDIIDGKLIMPKFVIGELQAIADSSDRLRRGRGRRGLDILNRMRANPNIDMEIYDRDLPEFADQAVDLKLIALAKHLQGKLVTNDYNLNKIAKLQGVPVINFNDLANALKPVFLPG
;
A
#
# COMPACT_ATOMS: atom_id res chain seq x y z
N MET A 1 -25.95 70.62 11.10
CA MET A 1 -26.73 69.65 10.29
C MET A 1 -25.86 68.87 9.28
N HIS A 2 -24.95 69.53 8.57
CA HIS A 2 -24.08 68.91 7.53
C HIS A 2 -23.17 67.79 8.09
N ASN A 3 -22.55 68.01 9.26
CA ASN A 3 -21.65 67.01 9.89
C ASN A 3 -22.38 65.76 10.40
N LEU A 4 -23.63 65.85 10.81
CA LEU A 4 -24.46 64.75 11.24
C LEU A 4 -24.81 63.82 10.07
N ILE A 5 -25.14 64.40 8.91
CA ILE A 5 -25.45 63.66 7.69
C ILE A 5 -24.17 62.93 7.17
N GLN A 6 -23.04 63.62 7.24
CA GLN A 6 -21.76 63.10 6.81
C GLN A 6 -21.30 61.92 7.67
N ASN A 7 -21.46 61.96 8.98
CA ASN A 7 -21.20 60.88 9.91
C ASN A 7 -22.11 59.67 9.68
N GLN A 8 -23.41 59.93 9.42
CA GLN A 8 -24.37 58.86 9.12
C GLN A 8 -24.02 58.16 7.81
N VAL A 9 -23.61 58.90 6.78
CA VAL A 9 -23.19 58.32 5.48
C VAL A 9 -21.92 57.50 5.63
N GLN A 10 -20.92 57.97 6.39
CA GLN A 10 -19.70 57.19 6.65
C GLN A 10 -19.98 55.91 7.41
N LEU A 11 -20.90 55.94 8.39
CA LEU A 11 -21.26 54.76 9.17
C LEU A 11 -21.95 53.71 8.31
N VAL A 12 -22.90 54.12 7.46
CA VAL A 12 -23.58 53.23 6.52
C VAL A 12 -22.59 52.66 5.50
N LEU A 13 -21.68 53.48 4.95
CA LEU A 13 -20.66 53.02 4.01
C LEU A 13 -19.72 51.99 4.67
N GLY A 14 -19.31 52.21 5.92
CA GLY A 14 -18.47 51.26 6.67
C GLY A 14 -19.14 49.90 6.87
N VAL A 15 -20.42 49.88 7.22
CA VAL A 15 -21.18 48.64 7.39
C VAL A 15 -21.31 47.88 6.06
N VAL A 16 -21.58 48.59 4.95
CA VAL A 16 -21.69 47.98 3.63
C VAL A 16 -20.34 47.36 3.21
N VAL A 17 -19.23 48.09 3.41
CA VAL A 17 -17.88 47.58 3.09
C VAL A 17 -17.55 46.32 3.94
N CYS A 18 -17.81 46.36 5.25
CA CYS A 18 -17.63 45.19 6.11
C CYS A 18 -18.48 43.99 5.64
N TYR A 19 -19.73 44.20 5.29
CA TYR A 19 -20.61 43.16 4.80
C TYR A 19 -20.06 42.52 3.50
N VAL A 20 -19.64 43.36 2.54
CA VAL A 20 -19.03 42.86 1.28
C VAL A 20 -17.75 42.08 1.55
N CYS A 21 -16.85 42.57 2.43
CA CYS A 21 -15.63 41.86 2.79
C CYS A 21 -15.91 40.48 3.43
N VAL A 22 -16.82 40.41 4.38
CA VAL A 22 -17.22 39.16 5.04
C VAL A 22 -17.88 38.23 4.04
N SER A 23 -18.77 38.73 3.17
CA SER A 23 -19.43 37.93 2.13
C SER A 23 -18.42 37.34 1.13
N LEU A 24 -17.45 38.14 0.67
CA LEU A 24 -16.35 37.67 -0.17
C LEU A 24 -15.49 36.62 0.52
N LEU A 25 -15.12 36.81 1.77
CA LEU A 25 -14.34 35.83 2.53
C LEU A 25 -15.09 34.51 2.72
N MET A 26 -16.43 34.60 2.97
CA MET A 26 -17.26 33.41 3.11
C MET A 26 -17.44 32.66 1.78
N GLN A 27 -17.57 33.36 0.66
CA GLN A 27 -17.74 32.80 -0.66
C GLN A 27 -16.44 32.21 -1.17
N THR A 28 -15.29 32.80 -0.81
CA THR A 28 -13.96 32.32 -1.23
C THR A 28 -13.45 31.17 -0.36
N ARG A 29 -14.09 30.88 0.76
CA ARG A 29 -13.69 29.78 1.67
C ARG A 29 -13.73 28.39 1.03
N SER A 30 -14.59 28.18 0.03
CA SER A 30 -14.72 26.89 -0.67
C SER A 30 -13.76 26.72 -1.84
N ASP A 31 -13.21 27.85 -2.39
CA ASP A 31 -12.39 27.81 -3.60
C ASP A 31 -10.90 27.95 -3.36
N PHE A 32 -10.48 28.36 -2.15
CA PHE A 32 -9.07 28.33 -1.76
C PHE A 32 -8.66 26.91 -1.33
N ARG A 33 -8.56 26.01 -2.28
CA ARG A 33 -7.54 24.95 -2.20
C ARG A 33 -6.18 25.64 -2.36
N PHE A 34 -5.52 25.94 -1.26
CA PHE A 34 -4.09 26.22 -1.28
C PHE A 34 -3.40 24.96 -1.81
N ILE A 35 -3.32 24.84 -3.12
CA ILE A 35 -2.30 24.01 -3.73
C ILE A 35 -0.99 24.74 -3.48
N ILE A 36 -0.34 24.44 -2.36
CA ILE A 36 1.06 24.82 -2.13
C ILE A 36 1.83 23.90 -3.09
N PRO A 37 2.40 24.44 -4.19
CA PRO A 37 2.94 23.58 -5.28
C PRO A 37 4.23 22.86 -4.92
N TYR A 38 4.67 22.87 -3.64
CA TYR A 38 5.94 22.26 -3.23
C TYR A 38 5.99 21.70 -1.80
N VAL A 39 4.87 21.52 -1.17
CA VAL A 39 4.82 20.66 0.02
C VAL A 39 3.79 19.59 -0.32
N GLU A 40 4.20 18.55 -1.04
CA GLU A 40 3.75 17.23 -0.72
C GLU A 40 4.07 17.07 0.79
N PHE A 41 3.17 17.52 1.66
CA PHE A 41 3.01 16.82 2.89
C PHE A 41 2.61 15.41 2.42
N ALA A 42 3.60 14.57 2.14
CA ALA A 42 3.46 13.19 2.44
C ALA A 42 2.90 13.23 3.86
N LYS A 43 1.59 13.17 3.97
CA LYS A 43 0.94 12.79 5.19
C LYS A 43 1.64 11.49 5.48
N ASP A 44 2.65 11.54 6.33
CA ASP A 44 3.02 10.43 7.18
C ASP A 44 1.82 10.19 8.13
N VAL A 45 0.66 9.96 7.53
CA VAL A 45 -0.18 8.93 8.04
C VAL A 45 0.81 7.78 8.01
N LYS A 46 1.20 7.26 9.16
CA LYS A 46 1.79 5.93 9.26
C LYS A 46 0.78 5.00 8.61
N GLY A 47 0.64 5.15 7.29
CA GLY A 47 -0.20 4.35 6.43
C GLY A 47 0.34 2.96 6.58
N LEU A 48 -0.52 2.04 6.74
CA LEU A 48 -0.22 0.62 6.79
C LEU A 48 0.76 0.34 5.66
N LYS A 49 1.95 -0.15 6.02
CA LYS A 49 3.02 -0.39 5.04
C LYS A 49 2.53 -1.40 4.01
N PRO A 50 2.68 -1.14 2.71
CA PRO A 50 2.27 -2.09 1.68
C PRO A 50 2.99 -3.42 1.84
N CYS A 51 2.30 -4.50 1.56
CA CYS A 51 2.80 -5.87 1.65
C CYS A 51 3.09 -6.40 0.25
N ILE A 52 4.37 -6.57 -0.09
CA ILE A 52 4.83 -7.08 -1.37
C ILE A 52 4.82 -8.61 -1.32
N LEU A 53 4.07 -9.24 -2.22
CA LEU A 53 3.89 -10.68 -2.24
C LEU A 53 4.94 -11.38 -3.10
N ASP A 54 5.55 -12.42 -2.54
CA ASP A 54 6.44 -13.33 -3.21
C ASP A 54 5.67 -14.55 -3.78
N THR A 55 6.23 -15.18 -4.80
CA THR A 55 5.71 -16.39 -5.46
C THR A 55 5.45 -17.51 -4.45
N SER A 56 6.34 -17.73 -3.49
CA SER A 56 6.26 -18.81 -2.49
C SER A 56 5.00 -18.72 -1.63
N VAL A 57 4.59 -17.50 -1.26
CA VAL A 57 3.41 -17.25 -0.43
C VAL A 57 2.11 -17.46 -1.20
N VAL A 58 2.10 -17.05 -2.47
CA VAL A 58 0.93 -17.23 -3.34
C VAL A 58 0.71 -18.72 -3.64
N ILE A 59 1.77 -19.47 -3.93
CA ILE A 59 1.69 -20.92 -4.14
C ILE A 59 1.23 -21.67 -2.89
N ASP A 60 1.68 -21.24 -1.71
CA ASP A 60 1.25 -21.78 -0.41
C ASP A 60 -0.28 -21.62 -0.24
N GLY A 61 -0.81 -20.47 -0.60
CA GLY A 61 -2.25 -20.16 -0.61
C GLY A 61 -2.81 -19.67 0.70
N ARG A 62 -2.12 -19.83 1.83
CA ARG A 62 -2.56 -19.33 3.16
C ARG A 62 -2.76 -17.83 3.20
N ILE A 63 -2.09 -17.08 2.29
CA ILE A 63 -2.22 -15.64 2.21
C ILE A 63 -3.69 -15.21 2.06
N ALA A 64 -4.47 -15.89 1.25
CA ALA A 64 -5.87 -15.54 1.02
C ALA A 64 -6.69 -15.63 2.31
N ASP A 65 -6.45 -16.67 3.10
CA ASP A 65 -7.16 -16.88 4.37
C ASP A 65 -6.65 -15.93 5.46
N VAL A 66 -5.34 -15.63 5.50
CA VAL A 66 -4.73 -14.71 6.48
C VAL A 66 -5.20 -13.27 6.26
N VAL A 67 -5.34 -12.84 5.01
CA VAL A 67 -5.83 -11.48 4.71
C VAL A 67 -7.29 -11.30 5.13
N GLU A 68 -8.11 -12.37 5.05
CA GLU A 68 -9.50 -12.35 5.50
C GLU A 68 -9.63 -12.19 7.04
N THR A 69 -8.55 -12.37 7.80
CA THR A 69 -8.55 -12.19 9.26
C THR A 69 -8.17 -10.79 9.73
N ASP A 70 -7.96 -9.85 8.82
CA ASP A 70 -7.51 -8.48 9.10
C ASP A 70 -6.16 -8.37 9.86
N ILE A 71 -5.39 -9.47 9.94
CA ILE A 71 -4.03 -9.44 10.54
C ILE A 71 -3.05 -8.66 9.65
N ILE A 72 -3.31 -8.66 8.34
CA ILE A 72 -2.55 -7.90 7.35
C ILE A 72 -3.39 -6.71 6.90
N ASP A 73 -3.18 -5.56 7.54
CA ASP A 73 -3.93 -4.33 7.26
C ASP A 73 -3.36 -3.50 6.08
N GLY A 74 -2.23 -3.91 5.51
CA GLY A 74 -1.56 -3.17 4.44
C GLY A 74 -2.11 -3.54 3.06
N LYS A 75 -2.06 -2.58 2.13
CA LYS A 75 -2.32 -2.83 0.72
C LYS A 75 -1.40 -3.94 0.20
N LEU A 76 -1.96 -4.93 -0.47
CA LEU A 76 -1.19 -6.01 -1.08
C LEU A 76 -0.67 -5.58 -2.45
N ILE A 77 0.62 -5.71 -2.65
CA ILE A 77 1.28 -5.40 -3.93
C ILE A 77 1.73 -6.71 -4.56
N MET A 78 1.19 -6.98 -5.74
CA MET A 78 1.57 -8.11 -6.57
C MET A 78 2.44 -7.63 -7.73
N PRO A 79 3.76 -7.86 -7.71
CA PRO A 79 4.62 -7.45 -8.82
C PRO A 79 4.33 -8.28 -10.08
N LYS A 80 4.33 -7.64 -11.25
CA LYS A 80 4.09 -8.29 -12.53
C LYS A 80 5.12 -9.40 -12.82
N PHE A 81 6.37 -9.21 -12.41
CA PHE A 81 7.41 -10.22 -12.60
C PHE A 81 7.16 -11.49 -11.76
N VAL A 82 6.49 -11.38 -10.60
CA VAL A 82 6.05 -12.54 -9.79
C VAL A 82 4.92 -13.28 -10.50
N ILE A 83 3.99 -12.55 -11.13
CA ILE A 83 2.94 -13.18 -11.96
C ILE A 83 3.57 -13.94 -13.12
N GLY A 84 4.58 -13.36 -13.79
CA GLY A 84 5.32 -14.01 -14.85
C GLY A 84 6.04 -15.30 -14.38
N GLU A 85 6.59 -15.29 -13.18
CA GLU A 85 7.19 -16.47 -12.57
C GLU A 85 6.14 -17.56 -12.28
N LEU A 86 4.97 -17.19 -11.72
CA LEU A 86 3.85 -18.11 -11.51
C LEU A 86 3.38 -18.74 -12.82
N GLN A 87 3.30 -17.95 -13.90
CA GLN A 87 2.95 -18.46 -15.24
C GLN A 87 4.01 -19.44 -15.74
N ALA A 88 5.29 -19.10 -15.65
CA ALA A 88 6.37 -19.99 -16.05
C ALA A 88 6.35 -21.33 -15.27
N ILE A 89 6.00 -21.29 -13.98
CA ILE A 89 5.81 -22.50 -13.15
C ILE A 89 4.56 -23.27 -13.61
N ALA A 90 3.47 -22.60 -13.96
CA ALA A 90 2.23 -23.22 -14.45
C ALA A 90 2.38 -23.87 -15.83
N ASP A 91 3.34 -23.39 -16.63
CA ASP A 91 3.65 -23.92 -17.96
C ASP A 91 4.78 -24.97 -17.93
N SER A 92 5.29 -25.30 -16.73
CA SER A 92 6.36 -26.29 -16.57
C SER A 92 5.95 -27.66 -17.11
N SER A 93 6.90 -28.38 -17.71
CA SER A 93 6.73 -29.77 -18.12
C SER A 93 6.56 -30.74 -16.93
N ASP A 94 7.11 -30.38 -15.77
CA ASP A 94 6.92 -31.13 -14.52
C ASP A 94 5.48 -30.97 -13.99
N ARG A 95 4.80 -32.09 -13.82
CA ARG A 95 3.42 -32.14 -13.37
C ARG A 95 3.22 -31.49 -11.99
N LEU A 96 4.16 -31.71 -11.06
CA LEU A 96 4.06 -31.18 -9.69
C LEU A 96 4.27 -29.65 -9.69
N ARG A 97 5.30 -29.18 -10.40
CA ARG A 97 5.55 -27.74 -10.55
C ARG A 97 4.37 -27.05 -11.23
N ARG A 98 3.90 -27.62 -12.35
CA ARG A 98 2.73 -27.09 -13.05
C ARG A 98 1.49 -26.99 -12.16
N GLY A 99 1.22 -28.02 -11.34
CA GLY A 99 0.11 -27.99 -10.39
C GLY A 99 0.24 -26.87 -9.36
N ARG A 100 1.46 -26.61 -8.85
CA ARG A 100 1.73 -25.51 -7.91
C ARG A 100 1.52 -24.14 -8.58
N GLY A 101 2.03 -23.93 -9.79
CA GLY A 101 1.84 -22.69 -10.53
C GLY A 101 0.38 -22.37 -10.78
N ARG A 102 -0.41 -23.36 -11.26
CA ARG A 102 -1.85 -23.21 -11.48
C ARG A 102 -2.59 -22.85 -10.20
N ARG A 103 -2.29 -23.57 -9.10
CA ARG A 103 -2.87 -23.24 -7.79
C ARG A 103 -2.56 -21.79 -7.36
N GLY A 104 -1.32 -21.32 -7.56
CA GLY A 104 -0.95 -19.96 -7.27
C GLY A 104 -1.76 -18.94 -8.08
N LEU A 105 -1.95 -19.18 -9.38
CA LEU A 105 -2.79 -18.32 -10.23
C LEU A 105 -4.27 -18.33 -9.78
N ASP A 106 -4.80 -19.49 -9.36
CA ASP A 106 -6.17 -19.60 -8.85
C ASP A 106 -6.34 -18.80 -7.55
N ILE A 107 -5.37 -18.88 -6.63
CA ILE A 107 -5.34 -18.08 -5.39
C ILE A 107 -5.28 -16.59 -5.70
N LEU A 108 -4.44 -16.18 -6.64
CA LEU A 108 -4.36 -14.78 -7.06
C LEU A 108 -5.69 -14.27 -7.61
N ASN A 109 -6.35 -15.07 -8.45
CA ASN A 109 -7.66 -14.74 -8.99
C ASN A 109 -8.73 -14.64 -7.87
N ARG A 110 -8.72 -15.57 -6.90
CA ARG A 110 -9.61 -15.53 -5.73
C ARG A 110 -9.42 -14.23 -4.92
N MET A 111 -8.16 -13.88 -4.63
CA MET A 111 -7.84 -12.65 -3.89
C MET A 111 -8.29 -11.40 -4.65
N ARG A 112 -8.05 -11.36 -5.97
CA ARG A 112 -8.45 -10.22 -6.81
C ARG A 112 -9.97 -10.05 -6.92
N ALA A 113 -10.71 -11.15 -6.88
CA ALA A 113 -12.18 -11.14 -6.95
C ALA A 113 -12.84 -10.73 -5.62
N ASN A 114 -12.11 -10.76 -4.51
CA ASN A 114 -12.62 -10.40 -3.19
C ASN A 114 -12.58 -8.87 -3.00
N PRO A 115 -13.73 -8.18 -2.90
CA PRO A 115 -13.79 -6.73 -2.76
C PRO A 115 -13.22 -6.21 -1.43
N ASN A 116 -13.08 -7.07 -0.43
CA ASN A 116 -12.52 -6.71 0.88
C ASN A 116 -10.99 -6.71 0.87
N ILE A 117 -10.36 -7.22 -0.19
CA ILE A 117 -8.90 -7.28 -0.30
C ILE A 117 -8.41 -6.13 -1.18
N ASP A 118 -7.71 -5.16 -0.59
CA ASP A 118 -7.04 -4.11 -1.34
C ASP A 118 -5.74 -4.63 -1.95
N MET A 119 -5.82 -5.09 -3.21
CA MET A 119 -4.68 -5.62 -3.96
C MET A 119 -4.44 -4.85 -5.25
N GLU A 120 -3.18 -4.45 -5.44
CA GLU A 120 -2.72 -3.79 -6.66
C GLU A 120 -1.68 -4.63 -7.39
N ILE A 121 -1.81 -4.69 -8.72
CA ILE A 121 -0.76 -5.25 -9.57
C ILE A 121 0.24 -4.13 -9.88
N TYR A 122 1.49 -4.30 -9.47
CA TYR A 122 2.56 -3.35 -9.72
C TYR A 122 3.26 -3.69 -11.05
N ASP A 123 3.06 -2.83 -12.03
CA ASP A 123 3.60 -2.98 -13.41
C ASP A 123 4.56 -1.83 -13.79
N ARG A 124 5.30 -1.29 -12.81
CA ARG A 124 6.28 -0.25 -13.10
C ARG A 124 7.68 -0.87 -13.11
N ASP A 125 8.40 -0.63 -14.21
CA ASP A 125 9.81 -0.99 -14.27
C ASP A 125 10.64 0.06 -13.52
N LEU A 126 11.39 -0.39 -12.54
CA LEU A 126 12.38 0.43 -11.85
C LEU A 126 13.75 0.23 -12.52
N PRO A 127 14.57 1.29 -12.65
CA PRO A 127 15.93 1.16 -13.20
C PRO A 127 16.76 0.10 -12.48
N GLU A 128 16.46 -0.11 -11.18
CA GLU A 128 17.12 -1.07 -10.32
C GLU A 128 16.75 -2.53 -10.64
N PHE A 129 15.74 -2.77 -11.50
CA PHE A 129 15.32 -4.13 -11.87
C PHE A 129 16.12 -4.72 -13.02
N ALA A 130 16.88 -3.89 -13.76
CA ALA A 130 17.68 -4.35 -14.88
C ALA A 130 18.63 -5.47 -14.43
N ASP A 131 18.59 -6.60 -15.16
CA ASP A 131 19.47 -7.76 -14.99
C ASP A 131 19.52 -8.39 -13.58
N GLN A 132 18.54 -8.09 -12.70
CA GLN A 132 18.48 -8.66 -11.36
C GLN A 132 17.61 -9.93 -11.30
N ALA A 133 17.98 -10.86 -10.42
CA ALA A 133 17.14 -11.99 -10.06
C ALA A 133 15.84 -11.51 -9.36
N VAL A 134 14.77 -12.32 -9.45
CA VAL A 134 13.45 -12.00 -8.88
C VAL A 134 13.54 -11.63 -7.40
N ASP A 135 14.34 -12.34 -6.62
CA ASP A 135 14.54 -12.09 -5.19
C ASP A 135 15.07 -10.68 -4.90
N LEU A 136 16.06 -10.23 -5.68
CA LEU A 136 16.63 -8.89 -5.52
C LEU A 136 15.65 -7.81 -5.98
N LYS A 137 14.86 -8.06 -7.05
CA LYS A 137 13.78 -7.17 -7.48
C LYS A 137 12.73 -6.99 -6.39
N LEU A 138 12.35 -8.07 -5.70
CA LEU A 138 11.41 -8.02 -4.58
C LEU A 138 11.93 -7.15 -3.43
N ILE A 139 13.20 -7.30 -3.07
CA ILE A 139 13.82 -6.51 -2.02
C ILE A 139 13.92 -5.03 -2.43
N ALA A 140 14.35 -4.75 -3.67
CA ALA A 140 14.44 -3.39 -4.20
C ALA A 140 13.05 -2.71 -4.20
N LEU A 141 12.01 -3.42 -4.65
CA LEU A 141 10.64 -2.93 -4.63
C LEU A 141 10.14 -2.66 -3.21
N ALA A 142 10.43 -3.56 -2.26
CA ALA A 142 10.04 -3.38 -0.86
C ALA A 142 10.72 -2.15 -0.23
N LYS A 143 11.97 -1.87 -0.57
CA LYS A 143 12.66 -0.64 -0.16
C LYS A 143 12.04 0.60 -0.81
N HIS A 144 11.81 0.56 -2.12
CA HIS A 144 11.25 1.67 -2.88
C HIS A 144 9.86 2.08 -2.34
N LEU A 145 9.01 1.12 -2.05
CA LEU A 145 7.67 1.34 -1.49
C LEU A 145 7.65 1.49 0.04
N GLN A 146 8.81 1.43 0.71
CA GLN A 146 8.91 1.38 2.18
C GLN A 146 8.00 0.33 2.81
N GLY A 147 7.76 -0.77 2.08
CA GLY A 147 6.82 -1.82 2.40
C GLY A 147 7.42 -2.96 3.24
N LYS A 148 6.61 -4.01 3.41
CA LYS A 148 6.99 -5.29 4.01
C LYS A 148 7.05 -6.34 2.90
N LEU A 149 8.02 -7.21 2.94
CA LEU A 149 8.06 -8.37 2.05
C LEU A 149 7.31 -9.54 2.71
N VAL A 150 6.44 -10.21 1.96
CA VAL A 150 5.73 -11.40 2.44
C VAL A 150 6.28 -12.60 1.68
N THR A 151 7.03 -13.46 2.36
CA THR A 151 7.68 -14.63 1.74
C THR A 151 7.75 -15.80 2.71
N ASN A 152 7.67 -17.02 2.18
CA ASN A 152 7.96 -18.25 2.89
C ASN A 152 9.36 -18.82 2.59
N ASP A 153 10.10 -18.18 1.64
CA ASP A 153 11.47 -18.57 1.34
C ASP A 153 12.42 -18.11 2.46
N TYR A 154 13.15 -19.08 3.01
CA TYR A 154 14.10 -18.85 4.09
C TYR A 154 15.29 -17.98 3.64
N ASN A 155 15.81 -18.18 2.43
CA ASN A 155 16.96 -17.46 1.92
C ASN A 155 16.58 -16.01 1.64
N LEU A 156 15.45 -15.78 0.97
CA LEU A 156 14.93 -14.44 0.69
C LEU A 156 14.62 -13.69 1.99
N ASN A 157 14.01 -14.34 2.99
CA ASN A 157 13.77 -13.78 4.32
C ASN A 157 15.08 -13.28 4.96
N LYS A 158 16.14 -14.10 4.90
CA LYS A 158 17.43 -13.76 5.50
C LYS A 158 18.10 -12.57 4.81
N ILE A 159 18.11 -12.57 3.47
CA ILE A 159 18.69 -11.47 2.67
C ILE A 159 17.90 -10.17 2.88
N ALA A 160 16.57 -10.24 2.88
CA ALA A 160 15.72 -9.07 3.11
C ALA A 160 15.96 -8.44 4.47
N LYS A 161 16.05 -9.24 5.54
CA LYS A 161 16.37 -8.77 6.91
C LYS A 161 17.75 -8.12 6.97
N LEU A 162 18.77 -8.71 6.35
CA LEU A 162 20.12 -8.12 6.28
C LEU A 162 20.12 -6.76 5.55
N GLN A 163 19.22 -6.59 4.60
CA GLN A 163 19.06 -5.34 3.86
C GLN A 163 18.10 -4.33 4.50
N GLY A 164 17.64 -4.60 5.73
CA GLY A 164 16.76 -3.71 6.50
C GLY A 164 15.30 -3.70 6.03
N VAL A 165 14.88 -4.68 5.20
CA VAL A 165 13.48 -4.83 4.77
C VAL A 165 12.71 -5.65 5.79
N PRO A 166 11.58 -5.14 6.33
CA PRO A 166 10.71 -5.93 7.19
C PRO A 166 10.10 -7.10 6.42
N VAL A 167 10.07 -8.28 7.04
CA VAL A 167 9.55 -9.50 6.42
C VAL A 167 8.43 -10.09 7.25
N ILE A 168 7.36 -10.52 6.58
CA ILE A 168 6.32 -11.39 7.12
C ILE A 168 6.55 -12.79 6.55
N ASN A 169 6.79 -13.77 7.43
CA ASN A 169 6.92 -15.17 7.05
C ASN A 169 5.85 -16.00 7.75
N PHE A 170 5.01 -16.68 6.98
CA PHE A 170 3.89 -17.43 7.55
C PHE A 170 4.33 -18.69 8.31
N ASN A 171 5.49 -19.24 8.01
CA ASN A 171 6.02 -20.34 8.79
C ASN A 171 6.50 -19.87 10.16
N ASP A 172 7.14 -18.68 10.22
CA ASP A 172 7.53 -18.06 11.49
C ASP A 172 6.29 -17.70 12.31
N LEU A 173 5.26 -17.14 11.67
CA LEU A 173 3.99 -16.82 12.31
C LEU A 173 3.31 -18.07 12.86
N ALA A 174 3.19 -19.13 12.07
CA ALA A 174 2.61 -20.39 12.50
C ALA A 174 3.38 -21.03 13.67
N ASN A 175 4.71 -20.92 13.68
CA ASN A 175 5.53 -21.40 14.79
C ASN A 175 5.32 -20.57 16.06
N ALA A 176 5.18 -19.26 15.94
CA ALA A 176 4.94 -18.38 17.09
C ALA A 176 3.56 -18.59 17.73
N LEU A 177 2.57 -19.06 16.95
CA LEU A 177 1.21 -19.33 17.42
C LEU A 177 1.01 -20.75 17.99
N LYS A 178 2.05 -21.61 17.92
CA LYS A 178 1.95 -22.96 18.52
C LYS A 178 1.79 -22.85 20.04
N PRO A 179 0.83 -23.59 20.64
CA PRO A 179 0.67 -23.59 22.09
C PRO A 179 1.93 -24.16 22.75
N VAL A 180 2.41 -23.48 23.79
CA VAL A 180 3.48 -23.98 24.63
C VAL A 180 2.88 -25.04 25.54
N PHE A 181 3.15 -26.33 25.26
CA PHE A 181 2.82 -27.39 26.19
C PHE A 181 3.83 -27.33 27.31
N LEU A 182 3.40 -26.90 28.52
CA LEU A 182 4.18 -27.05 29.73
C LEU A 182 4.14 -28.53 30.09
N PRO A 183 5.30 -29.17 30.32
CA PRO A 183 5.31 -30.52 30.86
C PRO A 183 4.68 -30.47 32.28
N GLY A 184 3.64 -31.28 32.48
CA GLY A 184 2.99 -31.43 33.77
C GLY A 184 3.86 -32.21 34.76
#